data_56fa406fdc13fdb43fb188c1d61db03e
#
_entry.id   56fa406fdc13fdb43fb188c1d61db03e
#
_cell.length_a   1.000
_cell.length_b   1.000
_cell.length_c   1.000
_cell.angle_alpha   90.00
_cell.angle_beta   90.00
_cell.angle_gamma   90.00
#
_symmetry.space_group_name_H-M   'P 1'
#
loop_
_entity.id
_entity.type
_entity.pdbx_description
1 polymer ?
#
loop_
_entity_poly.entity_id
_entity_poly.type
_entity_poly.pdbx_seq_one_letter_code
_entity_poly.pdbx_strand_id
1 'polypeptide(L)'
;MIDIIKTDRFKLFKLDDCIIIFSYKDYLQGINFNLNEIANHTANTWEANRNTAETNKNTLQGKIVEELFIDLINHENKKTNSNLCFMSYDNIRLDLFKKNAPFDGVIFEIDNPNIDVAIKKINDSIAKNQYGNLDDATLEFCRANRIYTVEIKSSKIPAKIYESSGEDPHKINFQKNIIKELKKLDLFKYPKFNRKDGGEIHNAESYLSWVAKNSYSMIGKPHRDIISSEINSSLDIYTRVFIDDKLINKKGKEVFIGYFFGYVLGHEFYDKLNIMNFPSQKSQKAIYVTFPISKSKCFNHLFVDSRLWGHQKNHSY
;
A
#
# COMPACT_ATOMS: atom_id res chain seq x y z
N MET A 1 -22.91 -14.46 -2.95
CA MET A 1 -22.31 -15.82 -3.06
C MET A 1 -20.93 -15.73 -2.44
N ILE A 2 -20.56 -16.63 -1.54
CA ILE A 2 -19.23 -16.61 -0.93
C ILE A 2 -18.38 -17.57 -1.75
N ASP A 3 -17.48 -17.07 -2.58
CA ASP A 3 -16.48 -17.89 -3.25
C ASP A 3 -15.40 -18.26 -2.25
N ILE A 4 -15.30 -19.52 -1.88
CA ILE A 4 -14.28 -20.03 -0.97
C ILE A 4 -13.22 -20.75 -1.78
N ILE A 5 -12.01 -20.22 -1.77
CA ILE A 5 -10.87 -20.87 -2.38
C ILE A 5 -9.92 -21.34 -1.29
N LYS A 6 -9.54 -22.57 -1.36
CA LYS A 6 -8.69 -23.23 -0.38
C LYS A 6 -7.43 -23.72 -1.09
N THR A 7 -6.28 -23.23 -0.65
CA THR A 7 -4.97 -23.82 -0.94
C THR A 7 -4.38 -24.38 0.36
N ASP A 8 -3.25 -25.07 0.28
CA ASP A 8 -2.56 -25.55 1.48
C ASP A 8 -1.98 -24.43 2.34
N ARG A 9 -1.86 -23.23 1.76
CA ARG A 9 -1.21 -22.04 2.36
C ARG A 9 -2.19 -21.04 2.90
N PHE A 10 -3.29 -20.77 2.17
CA PHE A 10 -4.27 -19.77 2.55
C PHE A 10 -5.69 -20.17 2.11
N LYS A 11 -6.67 -19.47 2.69
CA LYS A 11 -8.07 -19.50 2.24
C LYS A 11 -8.47 -18.09 1.88
N LEU A 12 -9.04 -17.93 0.70
CA LEU A 12 -9.53 -16.65 0.21
C LEU A 12 -11.06 -16.67 0.18
N PHE A 13 -11.65 -15.57 0.66
CA PHE A 13 -13.10 -15.35 0.64
C PHE A 13 -13.37 -13.99 0.03
N LYS A 14 -14.39 -13.91 -0.82
CA LYS A 14 -14.96 -12.62 -1.24
C LYS A 14 -16.24 -12.37 -0.46
N LEU A 15 -16.30 -11.24 0.22
CA LEU A 15 -17.46 -10.81 0.95
C LEU A 15 -17.71 -9.34 0.65
N ASP A 16 -18.81 -9.05 -0.03
CA ASP A 16 -19.07 -7.76 -0.66
C ASP A 16 -17.91 -7.38 -1.60
N ASP A 17 -17.35 -6.17 -1.47
CA ASP A 17 -16.20 -5.72 -2.25
C ASP A 17 -14.86 -5.96 -1.54
N CYS A 18 -14.85 -6.75 -0.45
CA CYS A 18 -13.65 -7.08 0.31
C CYS A 18 -13.17 -8.49 0.00
N ILE A 19 -11.88 -8.64 -0.23
CA ILE A 19 -11.22 -9.93 -0.30
C ILE A 19 -10.60 -10.20 1.07
N ILE A 20 -10.97 -11.32 1.68
CA ILE A 20 -10.47 -11.76 2.97
C ILE A 20 -9.54 -12.94 2.74
N ILE A 21 -8.31 -12.82 3.18
CA ILE A 21 -7.31 -13.89 3.07
C ILE A 21 -6.97 -14.38 4.48
N PHE A 22 -7.17 -15.68 4.70
CA PHE A 22 -6.73 -16.38 5.91
C PHE A 22 -5.45 -17.13 5.60
N SER A 23 -4.39 -16.86 6.32
CA SER A 23 -3.13 -17.62 6.22
C SER A 23 -2.72 -18.18 7.57
N TYR A 24 -2.08 -19.34 7.56
CA TYR A 24 -1.52 -19.90 8.78
C TYR A 24 -0.22 -19.19 9.15
N LYS A 25 -0.04 -18.86 10.42
CA LYS A 25 1.15 -18.15 10.91
C LYS A 25 2.43 -18.96 10.68
N ASP A 26 2.36 -20.28 10.84
CA ASP A 26 3.49 -21.18 10.57
C ASP A 26 4.03 -21.05 9.15
N TYR A 27 3.13 -20.89 8.17
CA TYR A 27 3.52 -20.66 6.77
C TYR A 27 4.25 -19.32 6.60
N LEU A 28 3.73 -18.25 7.22
CA LEU A 28 4.31 -16.92 7.11
C LEU A 28 5.64 -16.79 7.87
N GLN A 29 5.82 -17.56 8.94
CA GLN A 29 7.10 -17.62 9.68
C GLN A 29 8.19 -18.40 8.93
N GLY A 30 7.80 -19.32 8.04
CA GLY A 30 8.73 -20.05 7.19
C GLY A 30 9.33 -19.21 6.04
N ILE A 31 8.80 -18.01 5.82
CA ILE A 31 9.35 -17.06 4.87
C ILE A 31 10.61 -16.44 5.49
N ASN A 32 11.74 -16.75 4.90
CA ASN A 32 13.06 -16.40 5.46
C ASN A 32 13.38 -14.91 5.20
N PHE A 33 12.75 -14.04 5.98
CA PHE A 33 13.05 -12.61 5.94
C PHE A 33 14.26 -12.31 6.81
N ASN A 34 15.17 -11.52 6.32
CA ASN A 34 16.21 -10.90 7.15
C ASN A 34 15.59 -9.72 7.94
N LEU A 35 14.63 -10.04 8.82
CA LEU A 35 13.85 -9.06 9.57
C LEU A 35 14.72 -8.14 10.43
N ASN A 36 15.82 -8.66 10.99
CA ASN A 36 16.70 -7.85 11.83
C ASN A 36 17.42 -6.78 11.00
N GLU A 37 17.88 -7.12 9.82
CA GLU A 37 18.52 -6.17 8.91
C GLU A 37 17.52 -5.11 8.45
N ILE A 38 16.36 -5.53 7.96
CA ILE A 38 15.28 -4.63 7.54
C ILE A 38 14.84 -3.73 8.68
N ALA A 39 14.65 -4.28 9.89
CA ALA A 39 14.20 -3.51 11.04
C ALA A 39 15.24 -2.48 11.50
N ASN A 40 16.51 -2.84 11.53
CA ASN A 40 17.59 -1.92 11.88
C ASN A 40 17.66 -0.73 10.93
N HIS A 41 17.53 -0.97 9.63
CA HIS A 41 17.51 0.12 8.65
C HIS A 41 16.22 0.94 8.74
N THR A 42 15.07 0.31 8.92
CA THR A 42 13.80 1.01 9.12
C THR A 42 13.82 1.88 10.37
N ALA A 43 14.43 1.42 11.46
CA ALA A 43 14.56 2.20 12.69
C ALA A 43 15.40 3.48 12.48
N ASN A 44 16.43 3.43 11.64
CA ASN A 44 17.30 4.55 11.35
C ASN A 44 16.67 5.60 10.42
N THR A 45 15.64 5.24 9.67
CA THR A 45 15.03 6.11 8.65
C THR A 45 13.87 6.95 9.18
N TRP A 46 13.23 6.50 10.25
CA TRP A 46 12.18 7.24 10.93
C TRP A 46 12.72 7.65 12.31
N GLU A 47 12.87 8.95 12.53
CA GLU A 47 13.30 9.55 13.82
C GLU A 47 12.42 9.17 15.03
N ALA A 48 11.60 8.15 14.90
CA ALA A 48 10.77 7.66 15.96
C ALA A 48 11.62 6.80 16.90
N ASN A 49 11.67 7.16 18.19
CA ASN A 49 12.17 6.32 19.29
C ASN A 49 11.30 5.07 19.47
N ARG A 50 11.24 4.23 18.45
CA ARG A 50 10.60 2.91 18.54
C ARG A 50 11.59 1.95 19.15
N ASN A 51 11.12 1.10 20.06
CA ASN A 51 11.97 0.01 20.53
C ASN A 51 12.10 -1.04 19.40
N THR A 52 13.17 -1.80 19.43
CA THR A 52 13.48 -2.82 18.41
C THR A 52 12.36 -3.84 18.25
N ALA A 53 11.70 -4.23 19.35
CA ALA A 53 10.62 -5.22 19.31
C ALA A 53 9.37 -4.68 18.56
N GLU A 54 9.01 -3.41 18.75
CA GLU A 54 7.91 -2.77 18.04
C GLU A 54 8.25 -2.60 16.55
N THR A 55 9.48 -2.22 16.24
CA THR A 55 9.96 -2.10 14.85
C THR A 55 9.91 -3.44 14.13
N ASN A 56 10.43 -4.50 14.75
CA ASN A 56 10.39 -5.86 14.20
C ASN A 56 8.95 -6.34 13.95
N LYS A 57 8.05 -6.08 14.90
CA LYS A 57 6.64 -6.44 14.78
C LYS A 57 5.96 -5.73 13.61
N ASN A 58 6.22 -4.44 13.43
CA ASN A 58 5.63 -3.65 12.34
C ASN A 58 6.24 -4.06 10.98
N THR A 59 7.53 -4.33 10.94
CA THR A 59 8.23 -4.82 9.74
C THR A 59 7.68 -6.20 9.33
N LEU A 60 7.56 -7.12 10.27
CA LEU A 60 6.96 -8.44 10.02
C LEU A 60 5.53 -8.30 9.49
N GLN A 61 4.71 -7.43 10.09
CA GLN A 61 3.36 -7.17 9.63
C GLN A 61 3.34 -6.68 8.17
N GLY A 62 4.22 -5.76 7.80
CA GLY A 62 4.36 -5.29 6.42
C GLY A 62 4.70 -6.43 5.46
N LYS A 63 5.69 -7.25 5.80
CA LYS A 63 6.12 -8.39 4.96
C LYS A 63 5.04 -9.46 4.80
N ILE A 64 4.31 -9.77 5.86
CA ILE A 64 3.16 -10.66 5.76
C ILE A 64 2.14 -10.14 4.74
N VAL A 65 1.86 -8.85 4.76
CA VAL A 65 0.89 -8.24 3.83
C VAL A 65 1.40 -8.27 2.39
N GLU A 66 2.69 -8.03 2.16
CA GLU A 66 3.29 -8.17 0.83
C GLU A 66 3.12 -9.61 0.29
N GLU A 67 3.35 -10.64 1.11
CA GLU A 67 3.15 -12.03 0.72
C GLU A 67 1.68 -12.35 0.44
N LEU A 68 0.77 -11.88 1.29
CA LEU A 68 -0.66 -12.04 1.04
C LEU A 68 -1.10 -11.33 -0.25
N PHE A 69 -0.43 -10.21 -0.60
CA PHE A 69 -0.69 -9.50 -1.85
C PHE A 69 -0.18 -10.30 -3.06
N ILE A 70 0.98 -10.94 -2.97
CA ILE A 70 1.49 -11.86 -4.00
C ILE A 70 0.50 -13.02 -4.21
N ASP A 71 0.04 -13.64 -3.13
CA ASP A 71 -0.94 -14.73 -3.19
C ASP A 71 -2.25 -14.27 -3.87
N LEU A 72 -2.69 -13.04 -3.58
CA LEU A 72 -3.86 -12.42 -4.21
C LEU A 72 -3.66 -12.24 -5.72
N ILE A 73 -2.52 -11.67 -6.14
CA ILE A 73 -2.20 -11.48 -7.56
C ILE A 73 -2.16 -12.81 -8.30
N ASN A 74 -1.46 -13.80 -7.77
CA ASN A 74 -1.36 -15.13 -8.35
C ASN A 74 -2.72 -15.82 -8.48
N HIS A 75 -3.60 -15.59 -7.52
CA HIS A 75 -4.96 -16.14 -7.56
C HIS A 75 -5.81 -15.45 -8.62
N GLU A 76 -5.86 -14.13 -8.62
CA GLU A 76 -6.68 -13.38 -9.57
C GLU A 76 -6.16 -13.56 -11.02
N ASN A 77 -4.86 -13.71 -11.25
CA ASN A 77 -4.30 -14.07 -12.56
C ASN A 77 -4.96 -15.33 -13.14
N LYS A 78 -5.05 -16.39 -12.34
CA LYS A 78 -5.69 -17.65 -12.77
C LYS A 78 -7.17 -17.47 -13.13
N LYS A 79 -7.84 -16.57 -12.42
CA LYS A 79 -9.27 -16.31 -12.62
C LYS A 79 -9.54 -15.41 -13.83
N THR A 80 -8.68 -14.42 -14.07
CA THR A 80 -8.86 -13.42 -15.13
C THR A 80 -8.08 -13.75 -16.40
N ASN A 81 -7.32 -14.86 -16.39
CA ASN A 81 -6.38 -15.23 -17.45
C ASN A 81 -5.38 -14.09 -17.76
N SER A 82 -4.96 -13.38 -16.73
CA SER A 82 -3.93 -12.34 -16.80
C SER A 82 -2.58 -12.90 -16.37
N ASN A 83 -1.50 -12.19 -16.65
CA ASN A 83 -0.13 -12.59 -16.34
C ASN A 83 0.62 -11.52 -15.55
N LEU A 84 -0.06 -10.86 -14.60
CA LEU A 84 0.56 -9.84 -13.77
C LEU A 84 1.51 -10.46 -12.73
N CYS A 85 2.59 -9.77 -12.44
CA CYS A 85 3.53 -10.09 -11.38
C CYS A 85 3.64 -8.90 -10.42
N PHE A 86 3.63 -9.17 -9.12
CA PHE A 86 4.09 -8.21 -8.12
C PHE A 86 5.46 -8.62 -7.64
N MET A 87 6.42 -7.70 -7.71
CA MET A 87 7.78 -7.88 -7.22
C MET A 87 8.03 -6.88 -6.10
N SER A 88 8.31 -7.39 -4.89
CA SER A 88 8.64 -6.56 -3.73
C SER A 88 9.90 -5.75 -3.99
N TYR A 89 9.93 -4.50 -3.50
CA TYR A 89 11.11 -3.64 -3.59
C TYR A 89 12.34 -4.29 -2.94
N ASP A 90 12.17 -5.03 -1.86
CA ASP A 90 13.28 -5.72 -1.19
C ASP A 90 13.97 -6.76 -2.09
N ASN A 91 13.27 -7.30 -3.09
CA ASN A 91 13.85 -8.24 -4.06
C ASN A 91 14.62 -7.55 -5.21
N ILE A 92 14.38 -6.26 -5.42
CA ILE A 92 15.00 -5.50 -6.52
C ILE A 92 16.03 -4.48 -6.08
N ARG A 93 16.07 -4.15 -4.77
CA ARG A 93 16.95 -3.13 -4.23
C ARG A 93 18.43 -3.58 -4.18
N LEU A 94 19.34 -2.67 -4.52
CA LEU A 94 20.79 -2.91 -4.51
C LEU A 94 21.52 -2.14 -3.40
N ASP A 95 20.80 -1.38 -2.57
CA ASP A 95 21.36 -0.51 -1.55
C ASP A 95 21.63 -1.20 -0.20
N LEU A 96 21.39 -2.52 -0.11
CA LEU A 96 21.53 -3.30 1.12
C LEU A 96 20.77 -2.66 2.30
N PHE A 97 19.56 -2.22 2.08
CA PHE A 97 18.68 -1.56 3.05
C PHE A 97 19.21 -0.25 3.66
N LYS A 98 20.21 0.40 3.02
CA LYS A 98 20.80 1.64 3.53
C LYS A 98 19.91 2.86 3.39
N LYS A 99 18.91 2.82 2.53
CA LYS A 99 17.94 3.90 2.31
C LYS A 99 16.50 3.45 2.58
N ASN A 100 15.60 4.39 2.72
CA ASN A 100 14.18 4.12 2.82
C ASN A 100 13.67 3.41 1.56
N ALA A 101 12.75 2.47 1.72
CA ALA A 101 11.97 1.96 0.60
C ALA A 101 11.03 3.07 0.12
N PRO A 102 11.08 3.48 -1.15
CA PRO A 102 10.21 4.52 -1.68
C PRO A 102 8.79 4.01 -1.94
N PHE A 103 8.62 2.69 -2.05
CA PHE A 103 7.38 1.95 -2.28
C PHE A 103 7.56 0.48 -1.86
N ASP A 104 6.49 -0.27 -1.76
CA ASP A 104 6.56 -1.69 -1.33
C ASP A 104 6.91 -2.64 -2.49
N GLY A 105 6.58 -2.28 -3.73
CA GLY A 105 6.93 -3.09 -4.90
C GLY A 105 6.44 -2.51 -6.22
N VAL A 106 6.64 -3.26 -7.28
CA VAL A 106 6.16 -2.95 -8.62
C VAL A 106 5.24 -4.05 -9.14
N ILE A 107 4.21 -3.67 -9.90
CA ILE A 107 3.35 -4.59 -10.62
C ILE A 107 3.51 -4.38 -12.12
N PHE A 108 3.62 -5.48 -12.88
CA PHE A 108 3.86 -5.46 -14.31
C PHE A 108 3.41 -6.80 -14.95
N GLU A 109 3.34 -6.87 -16.27
CA GLU A 109 3.13 -8.14 -16.99
C GLU A 109 4.41 -8.98 -16.96
N ILE A 110 4.32 -10.29 -16.67
CA ILE A 110 5.48 -11.18 -16.49
C ILE A 110 6.48 -11.11 -17.67
N ASP A 111 5.98 -10.97 -18.89
CA ASP A 111 6.80 -10.93 -20.12
C ASP A 111 7.25 -9.51 -20.49
N ASN A 112 7.17 -8.55 -19.57
CA ASN A 112 7.52 -7.16 -19.84
C ASN A 112 9.03 -7.04 -20.19
N PRO A 113 9.39 -6.67 -21.44
CA PRO A 113 10.79 -6.67 -21.88
C PRO A 113 11.64 -5.57 -21.23
N ASN A 114 11.00 -4.61 -20.58
CA ASN A 114 11.66 -3.43 -20.00
C ASN A 114 11.85 -3.53 -18.49
N ILE A 115 11.49 -4.67 -17.85
CA ILE A 115 11.54 -4.79 -16.40
C ILE A 115 12.96 -4.62 -15.84
N ASP A 116 13.97 -5.23 -16.45
CA ASP A 116 15.36 -5.13 -15.99
C ASP A 116 15.90 -3.70 -16.12
N VAL A 117 15.52 -3.00 -17.20
CA VAL A 117 15.88 -1.59 -17.40
C VAL A 117 15.20 -0.71 -16.36
N ALA A 118 13.95 -0.98 -16.04
CA ALA A 118 13.22 -0.25 -15.00
C ALA A 118 13.85 -0.47 -13.61
N ILE A 119 14.17 -1.71 -13.25
CA ILE A 119 14.85 -2.04 -11.98
C ILE A 119 16.17 -1.27 -11.87
N LYS A 120 16.97 -1.24 -12.93
CA LYS A 120 18.21 -0.46 -12.94
C LYS A 120 17.96 1.02 -12.72
N LYS A 121 17.02 1.63 -13.45
CA LYS A 121 16.65 3.05 -13.30
C LYS A 121 16.15 3.37 -11.90
N ILE A 122 15.32 2.51 -11.31
CA ILE A 122 14.83 2.64 -9.94
C ILE A 122 16.02 2.71 -8.97
N ASN A 123 16.95 1.75 -9.05
CA ASN A 123 18.12 1.73 -8.17
C ASN A 123 19.03 2.94 -8.39
N ASP A 124 19.26 3.35 -9.63
CA ASP A 124 20.06 4.53 -9.96
C ASP A 124 19.43 5.82 -9.41
N SER A 125 18.11 5.94 -9.50
CA SER A 125 17.36 7.07 -8.96
C SER A 125 17.46 7.14 -7.44
N ILE A 126 17.23 6.02 -6.76
CA ILE A 126 17.35 5.92 -5.30
C ILE A 126 18.77 6.20 -4.82
N ALA A 127 19.78 5.70 -5.54
CA ALA A 127 21.18 5.93 -5.20
C ALA A 127 21.55 7.42 -5.20
N LYS A 128 21.01 8.19 -6.15
CA LYS A 128 21.27 9.62 -6.30
C LYS A 128 20.49 10.49 -5.31
N ASN A 129 19.39 9.98 -4.75
CA ASN A 129 18.50 10.74 -3.88
C ASN A 129 18.82 10.49 -2.41
N GLN A 130 19.08 11.55 -1.64
CA GLN A 130 19.41 11.46 -0.22
C GLN A 130 18.35 10.68 0.60
N TYR A 131 17.08 10.87 0.28
CA TYR A 131 15.98 10.27 1.02
C TYR A 131 15.43 8.98 0.40
N GLY A 132 16.05 8.47 -0.67
CA GLY A 132 15.60 7.27 -1.34
C GLY A 132 14.32 7.43 -2.16
N ASN A 133 13.91 8.65 -2.53
CA ASN A 133 12.74 8.87 -3.38
C ASN A 133 13.08 8.61 -4.85
N LEU A 134 12.07 8.22 -5.63
CA LEU A 134 12.19 8.17 -7.08
C LEU A 134 12.12 9.57 -7.69
N ASP A 135 12.90 9.80 -8.73
CA ASP A 135 12.74 10.99 -9.57
C ASP A 135 11.58 10.82 -10.57
N ASP A 136 11.05 11.96 -11.02
CA ASP A 136 9.89 11.99 -11.91
C ASP A 136 10.18 11.28 -13.24
N ALA A 137 11.39 11.38 -13.78
CA ALA A 137 11.78 10.74 -15.04
C ALA A 137 11.80 9.19 -14.93
N THR A 138 12.20 8.65 -13.77
CA THR A 138 12.14 7.22 -13.51
C THR A 138 10.69 6.74 -13.41
N LEU A 139 9.81 7.49 -12.71
CA LEU A 139 8.39 7.18 -12.64
C LEU A 139 7.72 7.20 -14.02
N GLU A 140 8.02 8.23 -14.84
CA GLU A 140 7.50 8.33 -16.21
C GLU A 140 7.96 7.17 -17.07
N PHE A 141 9.25 6.77 -17.00
CA PHE A 141 9.74 5.60 -17.71
C PHE A 141 9.00 4.33 -17.30
N CYS A 142 8.81 4.09 -16.02
CA CYS A 142 8.09 2.93 -15.53
C CYS A 142 6.65 2.91 -16.07
N ARG A 143 5.92 4.03 -15.96
CA ARG A 143 4.55 4.17 -16.46
C ARG A 143 4.44 3.95 -17.98
N ALA A 144 5.35 4.54 -18.75
CA ALA A 144 5.39 4.37 -20.19
C ALA A 144 5.60 2.91 -20.63
N ASN A 145 6.22 2.10 -19.74
CA ASN A 145 6.47 0.69 -19.98
C ASN A 145 5.52 -0.23 -19.19
N ARG A 146 4.40 0.29 -18.66
CA ARG A 146 3.41 -0.48 -17.89
C ARG A 146 4.00 -1.20 -16.69
N ILE A 147 4.91 -0.55 -16.01
CA ILE A 147 5.49 -0.97 -14.73
C ILE A 147 5.03 0.04 -13.70
N TYR A 148 4.18 -0.39 -12.76
CA TYR A 148 3.52 0.51 -11.83
C TYR A 148 4.00 0.27 -10.41
N THR A 149 4.34 1.36 -9.73
CA THR A 149 4.73 1.34 -8.31
C THR A 149 3.52 1.11 -7.42
N VAL A 150 3.69 0.30 -6.39
CA VAL A 150 2.64 -0.07 -5.44
C VAL A 150 3.06 0.28 -4.02
N GLU A 151 2.17 0.94 -3.30
CA GLU A 151 2.29 1.20 -1.86
C GLU A 151 1.18 0.47 -1.12
N ILE A 152 1.56 -0.38 -0.18
CA ILE A 152 0.66 -1.22 0.61
C ILE A 152 0.68 -0.77 2.06
N LYS A 153 -0.33 -0.05 2.51
CA LYS A 153 -0.45 0.36 3.91
C LYS A 153 -1.06 -0.76 4.75
N SER A 154 -0.27 -1.38 5.60
CA SER A 154 -0.77 -2.34 6.58
C SER A 154 -1.24 -1.64 7.86
N SER A 155 -2.37 -2.07 8.39
CA SER A 155 -2.92 -1.55 9.65
C SER A 155 -3.59 -2.66 10.44
N LYS A 156 -3.47 -2.59 11.77
CA LYS A 156 -4.32 -3.44 12.62
C LYS A 156 -5.75 -2.93 12.61
N ILE A 157 -6.68 -3.84 12.80
CA ILE A 157 -8.08 -3.46 13.03
C ILE A 157 -8.14 -2.64 14.32
N PRO A 158 -8.71 -1.42 14.30
CA PRO A 158 -8.91 -0.64 15.50
C PRO A 158 -9.69 -1.41 16.57
N ALA A 159 -9.24 -1.37 17.83
CA ALA A 159 -9.87 -2.13 18.92
C ALA A 159 -11.39 -1.88 19.02
N LYS A 160 -11.82 -0.63 18.92
CA LYS A 160 -13.24 -0.26 18.91
C LYS A 160 -14.05 -0.99 17.82
N ILE A 161 -13.51 -1.13 16.60
CA ILE A 161 -14.17 -1.82 15.50
C ILE A 161 -14.26 -3.31 15.81
N TYR A 162 -13.17 -3.88 16.32
CA TYR A 162 -13.12 -5.29 16.67
C TYR A 162 -14.16 -5.64 17.74
N GLU A 163 -14.19 -4.87 18.84
CA GLU A 163 -15.11 -5.04 19.97
C GLU A 163 -16.59 -4.87 19.57
N SER A 164 -16.89 -3.91 18.70
CA SER A 164 -18.25 -3.65 18.24
C SER A 164 -18.76 -4.64 17.17
N SER A 165 -17.89 -5.49 16.63
CA SER A 165 -18.26 -6.41 15.54
C SER A 165 -18.94 -7.70 16.02
N GLY A 166 -18.89 -8.01 17.31
CA GLY A 166 -19.54 -9.17 17.93
C GLY A 166 -18.55 -10.04 18.71
N GLU A 167 -19.02 -11.12 19.28
CA GLU A 167 -18.25 -11.98 20.20
C GLU A 167 -17.42 -13.04 19.49
N ASP A 168 -17.89 -13.54 18.33
CA ASP A 168 -17.27 -14.69 17.65
C ASP A 168 -16.69 -14.29 16.28
N PRO A 169 -15.36 -14.12 16.20
CA PRO A 169 -14.69 -13.76 14.96
C PRO A 169 -14.82 -14.79 13.82
N HIS A 170 -15.22 -16.02 14.12
CA HIS A 170 -15.41 -17.07 13.11
C HIS A 170 -16.78 -16.99 12.43
N LYS A 171 -17.71 -16.19 12.95
CA LYS A 171 -19.03 -16.02 12.36
C LYS A 171 -19.01 -15.02 11.21
N ILE A 172 -19.78 -15.32 10.18
CA ILE A 172 -19.92 -14.46 9.00
C ILE A 172 -20.42 -13.07 9.34
N ASN A 173 -21.32 -12.93 10.34
CA ASN A 173 -21.84 -11.65 10.77
C ASN A 173 -20.77 -10.76 11.40
N PHE A 174 -19.84 -11.36 12.16
CA PHE A 174 -18.68 -10.63 12.68
C PHE A 174 -17.84 -10.08 11.54
N GLN A 175 -17.55 -10.89 10.53
CA GLN A 175 -16.77 -10.48 9.35
C GLN A 175 -17.48 -9.36 8.57
N LYS A 176 -18.80 -9.45 8.38
CA LYS A 176 -19.59 -8.39 7.75
C LYS A 176 -19.54 -7.07 8.52
N ASN A 177 -19.65 -7.14 9.85
CA ASN A 177 -19.58 -5.96 10.70
C ASN A 177 -18.22 -5.28 10.63
N ILE A 178 -17.10 -6.06 10.72
CA ILE A 178 -15.74 -5.53 10.53
C ILE A 178 -15.61 -4.83 9.18
N ILE A 179 -15.99 -5.49 8.09
CA ILE A 179 -15.91 -4.92 6.75
C ILE A 179 -16.69 -3.60 6.66
N LYS A 180 -17.89 -3.58 7.16
CA LYS A 180 -18.75 -2.37 7.18
C LYS A 180 -18.07 -1.19 7.90
N GLU A 181 -17.46 -1.45 9.05
CA GLU A 181 -16.81 -0.40 9.82
C GLU A 181 -15.46 0.02 9.22
N LEU A 182 -14.65 -0.93 8.71
CA LEU A 182 -13.38 -0.62 8.05
C LEU A 182 -13.58 0.19 6.76
N LYS A 183 -14.68 -0.02 6.02
CA LYS A 183 -15.03 0.80 4.84
C LYS A 183 -15.27 2.27 5.15
N LYS A 184 -15.52 2.64 6.39
CA LYS A 184 -15.67 4.05 6.81
C LYS A 184 -14.32 4.75 7.02
N LEU A 185 -13.23 4.01 7.00
CA LEU A 185 -11.88 4.54 7.17
C LEU A 185 -11.31 5.01 5.82
N ASP A 186 -10.16 5.71 5.88
CA ASP A 186 -9.50 6.26 4.71
C ASP A 186 -8.22 5.49 4.36
N LEU A 187 -7.92 5.43 3.07
CA LEU A 187 -6.55 5.32 2.59
C LEU A 187 -5.84 6.65 2.77
N PHE A 188 -4.53 6.61 2.94
CA PHE A 188 -3.74 7.83 3.08
C PHE A 188 -2.37 7.66 2.44
N LYS A 189 -1.83 8.77 1.97
CA LYS A 189 -0.46 8.87 1.45
C LYS A 189 0.23 10.12 1.99
N TYR A 190 1.54 10.06 2.05
CA TYR A 190 2.34 11.25 2.27
C TYR A 190 2.39 12.07 0.97
N PRO A 191 2.07 13.38 1.00
CA PRO A 191 2.30 14.26 -0.14
C PRO A 191 3.80 14.54 -0.31
N LYS A 192 4.21 14.95 -1.51
CA LYS A 192 5.59 15.34 -1.83
C LYS A 192 6.11 16.44 -0.89
N PHE A 193 5.26 17.40 -0.59
CA PHE A 193 5.54 18.51 0.31
C PHE A 193 4.97 18.25 1.71
N ASN A 194 5.31 17.12 2.27
CA ASN A 194 4.84 16.74 3.60
C ASN A 194 5.39 17.68 4.67
N ARG A 195 4.53 18.07 5.61
CA ARG A 195 4.86 18.85 6.78
C ARG A 195 4.62 18.04 8.04
N LYS A 196 5.67 17.87 8.85
CA LYS A 196 5.60 17.11 10.09
C LYS A 196 5.25 17.95 11.32
N ASP A 197 5.51 19.23 11.29
CA ASP A 197 5.34 20.16 12.42
C ASP A 197 3.89 20.57 12.71
N GLY A 198 2.97 20.13 11.88
CA GLY A 198 1.54 20.21 12.13
C GLY A 198 0.93 21.60 12.25
N GLY A 199 1.56 22.65 11.74
CA GLY A 199 1.01 24.01 11.79
C GLY A 199 -0.44 24.15 11.30
N GLU A 200 -0.85 25.31 10.93
CA GLU A 200 -2.23 25.72 10.58
C GLU A 200 -2.78 25.14 9.26
N ILE A 201 -2.45 23.88 8.94
CA ILE A 201 -2.94 23.20 7.74
C ILE A 201 -4.15 22.34 8.12
N HIS A 202 -5.33 22.81 7.78
CA HIS A 202 -6.60 22.17 8.14
C HIS A 202 -7.37 21.61 6.95
N ASN A 203 -7.04 22.09 5.74
CA ASN A 203 -7.71 21.70 4.50
C ASN A 203 -6.76 21.81 3.30
N ALA A 204 -7.27 21.45 2.12
CA ALA A 204 -6.51 21.46 0.87
C ALA A 204 -5.98 22.86 0.52
N GLU A 205 -6.78 23.91 0.69
CA GLU A 205 -6.40 25.27 0.34
C GLU A 205 -5.25 25.77 1.22
N SER A 206 -5.35 25.58 2.54
CA SER A 206 -4.27 25.94 3.47
C SER A 206 -2.98 25.17 3.20
N TYR A 207 -3.07 23.89 2.79
CA TYR A 207 -1.92 23.11 2.36
C TYR A 207 -1.27 23.66 1.09
N LEU A 208 -2.05 23.92 0.05
CA LEU A 208 -1.54 24.45 -1.23
C LEU A 208 -0.92 25.83 -1.04
N SER A 209 -1.57 26.69 -0.25
CA SER A 209 -1.03 28.01 0.10
C SER A 209 0.27 27.92 0.89
N TRP A 210 0.37 26.96 1.81
CA TRP A 210 1.61 26.74 2.54
C TRP A 210 2.74 26.25 1.63
N VAL A 211 2.47 25.32 0.71
CA VAL A 211 3.46 24.83 -0.27
C VAL A 211 3.94 25.96 -1.17
N ALA A 212 3.02 26.79 -1.68
CA ALA A 212 3.37 27.95 -2.50
C ALA A 212 4.28 28.97 -1.81
N LYS A 213 4.23 29.06 -0.48
CA LYS A 213 5.06 29.97 0.32
C LYS A 213 6.40 29.35 0.74
N ASN A 214 6.43 28.06 1.01
CA ASN A 214 7.55 27.42 1.71
C ASN A 214 8.37 26.46 0.84
N SER A 215 7.85 26.02 -0.31
CA SER A 215 8.61 25.21 -1.25
C SER A 215 9.26 26.09 -2.30
N TYR A 216 10.60 26.12 -2.34
CA TYR A 216 11.36 26.93 -3.30
C TYR A 216 10.88 26.75 -4.75
N SER A 217 10.60 25.51 -5.15
CA SER A 217 10.14 25.19 -6.51
C SER A 217 8.70 25.63 -6.80
N MET A 218 7.92 25.97 -5.76
CA MET A 218 6.49 26.27 -5.86
C MET A 218 6.14 27.71 -5.47
N ILE A 219 7.12 28.53 -5.11
CA ILE A 219 6.88 29.93 -4.77
C ILE A 219 6.22 30.64 -5.95
N GLY A 220 5.04 31.23 -5.68
CA GLY A 220 4.26 31.95 -6.69
C GLY A 220 3.58 31.11 -7.76
N LYS A 221 3.68 29.76 -7.68
CA LYS A 221 2.99 28.87 -8.64
C LYS A 221 1.50 28.77 -8.29
N PRO A 222 0.62 28.69 -9.31
CA PRO A 222 -0.80 28.45 -9.09
C PRO A 222 -1.05 27.06 -8.48
N HIS A 223 -2.17 26.91 -7.77
CA HIS A 223 -2.53 25.67 -7.08
C HIS A 223 -2.56 24.44 -8.02
N ARG A 224 -2.99 24.63 -9.28
CA ARG A 224 -2.97 23.56 -10.31
C ARG A 224 -1.58 22.98 -10.57
N ASP A 225 -0.55 23.82 -10.55
CA ASP A 225 0.83 23.39 -10.80
C ASP A 225 1.38 22.62 -9.60
N ILE A 226 0.98 23.01 -8.39
CA ILE A 226 1.29 22.27 -7.16
C ILE A 226 0.65 20.87 -7.22
N ILE A 227 -0.63 20.80 -7.57
CA ILE A 227 -1.33 19.52 -7.72
C ILE A 227 -0.69 18.67 -8.83
N SER A 228 -0.35 19.26 -9.97
CA SER A 228 0.33 18.55 -11.06
C SER A 228 1.68 17.97 -10.60
N SER A 229 2.46 18.73 -9.84
CA SER A 229 3.72 18.25 -9.27
C SER A 229 3.52 17.11 -8.29
N GLU A 230 2.49 17.17 -7.45
CA GLU A 230 2.13 16.09 -6.52
C GLU A 230 1.69 14.83 -7.26
N ILE A 231 0.90 14.97 -8.33
CA ILE A 231 0.44 13.84 -9.16
C ILE A 231 1.63 13.17 -9.84
N ASN A 232 2.50 13.95 -10.48
CA ASN A 232 3.66 13.42 -11.23
C ASN A 232 4.61 12.63 -10.32
N SER A 233 4.78 13.08 -9.08
CA SER A 233 5.65 12.44 -8.09
C SER A 233 4.94 11.35 -7.25
N SER A 234 3.65 11.12 -7.48
CA SER A 234 2.89 10.08 -6.78
C SER A 234 3.30 8.69 -7.27
N LEU A 235 3.28 7.72 -6.36
CA LEU A 235 3.25 6.31 -6.75
C LEU A 235 1.94 6.01 -7.48
N ASP A 236 1.93 4.91 -8.23
CA ASP A 236 0.82 4.66 -9.16
C ASP A 236 -0.39 4.03 -8.48
N ILE A 237 -0.15 3.06 -7.60
CA ILE A 237 -1.18 2.26 -6.95
C ILE A 237 -1.01 2.32 -5.44
N TYR A 238 -2.08 2.65 -4.74
CA TYR A 238 -2.15 2.63 -3.28
C TYR A 238 -3.21 1.65 -2.83
N THR A 239 -2.88 0.86 -1.82
CA THR A 239 -3.85 -0.01 -1.15
C THR A 239 -3.67 0.03 0.35
N ARG A 240 -4.73 -0.29 1.10
CA ARG A 240 -4.68 -0.46 2.54
C ARG A 240 -5.25 -1.81 2.93
N VAL A 241 -4.47 -2.54 3.68
CA VAL A 241 -4.82 -3.87 4.17
C VAL A 241 -4.94 -3.81 5.69
N PHE A 242 -6.07 -4.26 6.21
CA PHE A 242 -6.22 -4.42 7.64
C PHE A 242 -5.92 -5.85 8.04
N ILE A 243 -5.27 -6.02 9.19
CA ILE A 243 -4.84 -7.32 9.68
C ILE A 243 -5.51 -7.62 11.02
N ASP A 244 -6.02 -8.84 11.12
CA ASP A 244 -6.29 -9.49 12.40
C ASP A 244 -5.24 -10.58 12.65
N ASP A 245 -4.42 -10.38 13.68
CA ASP A 245 -3.37 -11.30 14.14
C ASP A 245 -3.76 -12.03 15.44
N LYS A 246 -5.01 -11.89 15.88
CA LYS A 246 -5.49 -12.43 17.15
C LYS A 246 -6.21 -13.77 17.06
N LEU A 247 -6.49 -14.21 15.84
CA LEU A 247 -7.30 -15.40 15.63
C LEU A 247 -6.52 -16.69 15.80
N ILE A 248 -7.10 -17.57 16.61
CA ILE A 248 -6.68 -18.98 16.71
C ILE A 248 -7.78 -19.82 16.04
N ASN A 249 -7.40 -20.66 15.09
CA ASN A 249 -8.37 -21.54 14.44
C ASN A 249 -8.88 -22.64 15.39
N LYS A 250 -9.95 -23.34 14.99
CA LYS A 250 -10.54 -24.46 15.76
C LYS A 250 -9.57 -25.61 16.10
N LYS A 251 -8.37 -25.63 15.48
CA LYS A 251 -7.31 -26.63 15.72
C LYS A 251 -6.18 -26.08 16.60
N GLY A 252 -6.36 -24.90 17.22
CA GLY A 252 -5.35 -24.27 18.05
C GLY A 252 -4.19 -23.60 17.31
N LYS A 253 -4.26 -23.51 15.96
CA LYS A 253 -3.22 -22.84 15.17
C LYS A 253 -3.52 -21.36 15.04
N GLU A 254 -2.50 -20.54 15.17
CA GLU A 254 -2.59 -19.10 14.95
C GLU A 254 -2.82 -18.80 13.45
N VAL A 255 -3.71 -17.86 13.18
CA VAL A 255 -4.13 -17.48 11.82
C VAL A 255 -4.00 -15.98 11.68
N PHE A 256 -3.47 -15.53 10.56
CA PHE A 256 -3.54 -14.15 10.10
C PHE A 256 -4.71 -13.97 9.15
N ILE A 257 -5.46 -12.88 9.33
CA ILE A 257 -6.50 -12.49 8.39
C ILE A 257 -6.13 -11.13 7.80
N GLY A 258 -6.03 -11.08 6.47
CA GLY A 258 -5.89 -9.84 5.73
C GLY A 258 -7.21 -9.45 5.08
N TYR A 259 -7.63 -8.18 5.28
CA TYR A 259 -8.81 -7.59 4.64
C TYR A 259 -8.37 -6.62 3.56
N PHE A 260 -8.58 -7.00 2.30
CA PHE A 260 -8.22 -6.24 1.11
C PHE A 260 -9.47 -5.61 0.52
N PHE A 261 -9.58 -4.28 0.61
CA PHE A 261 -10.77 -3.57 0.12
C PHE A 261 -10.67 -3.16 -1.34
N GLY A 262 -9.47 -2.83 -1.79
CA GLY A 262 -9.26 -2.38 -3.14
C GLY A 262 -8.05 -1.47 -3.27
N TYR A 263 -7.98 -0.76 -4.38
CA TYR A 263 -6.87 0.14 -4.71
C TYR A 263 -7.38 1.50 -5.16
N VAL A 264 -6.47 2.48 -5.11
CA VAL A 264 -6.66 3.85 -5.59
C VAL A 264 -5.44 4.21 -6.42
N LEU A 265 -5.65 4.86 -7.55
CA LEU A 265 -4.54 5.40 -8.35
C LEU A 265 -4.03 6.70 -7.72
N GLY A 266 -2.73 6.93 -7.82
CA GLY A 266 -2.07 8.06 -7.17
C GLY A 266 -2.67 9.43 -7.49
N HIS A 267 -3.13 9.65 -8.72
CA HIS A 267 -3.78 10.90 -9.13
C HIS A 267 -5.16 11.09 -8.51
N GLU A 268 -5.90 10.01 -8.21
CA GLU A 268 -7.27 10.08 -7.69
C GLU A 268 -7.35 10.69 -6.30
N PHE A 269 -6.25 10.69 -5.54
CA PHE A 269 -6.16 11.41 -4.26
C PHE A 269 -6.35 12.92 -4.42
N TYR A 270 -6.06 13.45 -5.62
CA TYR A 270 -6.11 14.88 -5.91
C TYR A 270 -7.37 15.33 -6.63
N ASP A 271 -8.27 14.40 -7.03
CA ASP A 271 -9.57 14.75 -7.60
C ASP A 271 -10.42 15.55 -6.60
N LYS A 272 -10.31 15.17 -5.32
CA LYS A 272 -10.89 15.90 -4.19
C LYS A 272 -9.85 15.92 -3.06
N LEU A 273 -8.87 16.79 -3.18
CA LEU A 273 -7.78 16.88 -2.23
C LEU A 273 -8.28 17.02 -0.78
N ASN A 274 -8.32 15.90 -0.06
CA ASN A 274 -8.64 15.84 1.35
C ASN A 274 -7.36 15.74 2.17
N ILE A 275 -7.22 16.59 3.17
CA ILE A 275 -6.06 16.65 4.05
C ILE A 275 -6.45 16.18 5.44
N MET A 276 -5.64 15.32 6.02
CA MET A 276 -5.77 14.88 7.40
C MET A 276 -4.47 15.10 8.16
N ASN A 277 -4.58 15.71 9.33
CA ASN A 277 -3.48 15.77 10.28
C ASN A 277 -3.57 14.58 11.24
N PHE A 278 -2.62 13.68 11.15
CA PHE A 278 -2.50 12.61 12.13
C PHE A 278 -1.66 13.11 13.31
N PRO A 279 -2.13 12.94 14.56
CA PRO A 279 -1.26 13.04 15.70
C PRO A 279 -0.26 11.88 15.57
N SER A 280 0.95 12.16 15.08
CA SER A 280 2.00 11.17 15.12
C SER A 280 2.38 10.90 16.58
N GLN A 281 2.87 9.71 16.83
CA GLN A 281 3.38 9.35 18.16
C GLN A 281 4.37 10.43 18.65
N LYS A 282 4.14 10.95 19.84
CA LYS A 282 5.02 11.93 20.53
C LYS A 282 5.16 13.29 19.84
N SER A 283 4.08 14.06 19.75
CA SER A 283 4.05 15.52 19.45
C SER A 283 4.30 15.97 18.00
N GLN A 284 4.70 15.13 17.08
CA GLN A 284 4.81 15.53 15.68
C GLN A 284 3.53 15.21 14.93
N LYS A 285 2.89 16.19 14.35
CA LYS A 285 1.74 16.00 13.46
C LYS A 285 2.26 15.78 12.04
N ALA A 286 1.74 14.75 11.36
CA ALA A 286 2.03 14.49 9.95
C ALA A 286 0.81 14.80 9.10
N ILE A 287 1.03 15.40 7.95
CA ILE A 287 -0.01 15.68 6.96
C ILE A 287 -0.11 14.50 6.02
N TYR A 288 -1.34 14.06 5.76
CA TYR A 288 -1.65 13.04 4.78
C TYR A 288 -2.73 13.54 3.83
N VAL A 289 -2.60 13.14 2.58
CA VAL A 289 -3.69 13.20 1.63
C VAL A 289 -4.49 11.91 1.78
N THR A 290 -5.81 12.00 1.87
CA THR A 290 -6.68 10.86 2.18
C THR A 290 -7.68 10.58 1.07
N PHE A 291 -8.12 9.32 1.01
CA PHE A 291 -9.13 8.85 0.09
C PHE A 291 -10.04 7.82 0.80
N PRO A 292 -11.38 7.97 0.77
CA PRO A 292 -12.28 7.03 1.44
C PRO A 292 -12.17 5.61 0.90
N ILE A 293 -11.95 4.62 1.77
CA ILE A 293 -11.89 3.21 1.38
C ILE A 293 -13.16 2.77 0.65
N SER A 294 -14.31 3.29 1.08
CA SER A 294 -15.62 3.00 0.44
C SER A 294 -15.72 3.41 -1.03
N LYS A 295 -14.77 4.23 -1.51
CA LYS A 295 -14.68 4.69 -2.91
C LYS A 295 -13.52 4.06 -3.66
N SER A 296 -12.70 3.22 -3.02
CA SER A 296 -11.63 2.48 -3.69
C SER A 296 -12.21 1.50 -4.72
N LYS A 297 -11.44 1.22 -5.76
CA LYS A 297 -11.80 0.23 -6.78
C LYS A 297 -11.54 -1.16 -6.26
N CYS A 298 -12.46 -2.09 -6.49
CA CYS A 298 -12.25 -3.49 -6.13
C CYS A 298 -10.99 -4.07 -6.79
N PHE A 299 -10.28 -4.94 -6.11
CA PHE A 299 -9.02 -5.52 -6.60
C PHE A 299 -9.15 -6.26 -7.93
N ASN A 300 -10.27 -6.93 -8.18
CA ASN A 300 -10.49 -7.59 -9.46
C ASN A 300 -10.45 -6.62 -10.67
N HIS A 301 -10.75 -5.34 -10.46
CA HIS A 301 -10.62 -4.35 -11.52
C HIS A 301 -9.16 -4.00 -11.82
N LEU A 302 -8.23 -4.23 -10.91
CA LEU A 302 -6.80 -3.98 -11.14
C LEU A 302 -6.28 -4.72 -12.38
N PHE A 303 -6.76 -5.93 -12.63
CA PHE A 303 -6.32 -6.81 -13.71
C PHE A 303 -6.85 -6.41 -15.09
N VAL A 304 -7.88 -5.57 -15.12
CA VAL A 304 -8.55 -5.12 -16.35
C VAL A 304 -8.67 -3.60 -16.45
N ASP A 305 -8.03 -2.85 -15.56
CA ASP A 305 -8.09 -1.39 -15.58
C ASP A 305 -7.36 -0.85 -16.83
N SER A 306 -8.13 -0.37 -17.79
CA SER A 306 -7.61 0.13 -19.07
C SER A 306 -6.68 1.33 -18.92
N ARG A 307 -6.72 2.04 -17.78
CA ARG A 307 -5.80 3.16 -17.50
C ARG A 307 -4.40 2.67 -17.16
N LEU A 308 -4.27 1.43 -16.65
CA LEU A 308 -2.99 0.79 -16.39
C LEU A 308 -2.55 -0.01 -17.61
N TRP A 309 -3.38 -0.93 -18.09
CA TRP A 309 -2.97 -1.94 -19.06
C TRP A 309 -3.31 -1.59 -20.50
N GLY A 310 -4.03 -0.48 -20.75
CA GLY A 310 -4.59 -0.14 -22.06
C GLY A 310 -5.79 -1.03 -22.40
N HIS A 311 -6.36 -0.85 -23.61
CA HIS A 311 -7.38 -1.77 -24.08
C HIS A 311 -6.72 -3.12 -24.40
N GLN A 312 -6.93 -4.12 -23.55
CA GLN A 312 -6.69 -5.50 -23.97
C GLN A 312 -7.54 -5.72 -25.24
N LYS A 313 -6.88 -6.04 -26.35
CA LYS A 313 -7.59 -6.49 -27.54
C LYS A 313 -8.42 -7.67 -27.08
N ASN A 314 -9.76 -7.51 -27.15
CA ASN A 314 -10.67 -8.63 -26.96
C ASN A 314 -10.24 -9.74 -27.92
N HIS A 315 -9.55 -10.74 -27.44
CA HIS A 315 -9.45 -11.99 -28.13
C HIS A 315 -10.87 -12.59 -28.05
N SER A 316 -11.66 -12.25 -29.04
CA SER A 316 -12.91 -12.95 -29.35
C SER A 316 -12.56 -14.41 -29.62
N TYR A 317 -13.04 -15.27 -28.75
CA TYR A 317 -13.19 -16.69 -29.01
C TYR A 317 -14.52 -16.95 -29.69
#